data_ab1b44be936b4a3a5db1abed62fcc8a8
#
_entry.id   ab1b44be936b4a3a5db1abed62fcc8a8
#
_cell.length_a   1.000
_cell.length_b   1.000
_cell.length_c   1.000
_cell.angle_alpha   90.00
_cell.angle_beta   90.00
_cell.angle_gamma   90.00
#
_symmetry.space_group_name_H-M   'P 1'
#
loop_
_entity.id
_entity.type
_entity.pdbx_description
1 polymer ?
#
loop_
_entity_poly.entity_id
_entity_poly.type
_entity_poly.pdbx_seq_one_letter_code
_entity_poly.pdbx_strand_id
1 'polypeptide(L)'
;TLKAHGIDLIALVGQNTSEERMREYAAVSEGYVYVVSVLGTTGARTGLPPQVEETLRRARKAFNLPLALGFGLQHPDQLAAIPADIRPDAAVFGSALLKHLDKGNTAKAFLEVWTR
;
A
#
# COMPACT_ATOMS: atom_id res chain seq x y z
N THR A 1 -21.20 2.89 -17.75
CA THR A 1 -20.25 3.09 -16.66
C THR A 1 -19.67 1.76 -16.20
N LEU A 2 -18.51 1.81 -15.57
CA LEU A 2 -17.87 0.60 -15.05
C LEU A 2 -18.78 -0.14 -14.06
N LYS A 3 -19.40 0.61 -13.17
CA LYS A 3 -20.30 0.05 -12.16
C LYS A 3 -21.49 -0.70 -12.77
N ALA A 4 -22.04 -0.19 -13.86
CA ALA A 4 -23.14 -0.84 -14.56
C ALA A 4 -22.75 -2.20 -15.16
N HIS A 5 -21.46 -2.41 -15.36
CA HIS A 5 -20.92 -3.67 -15.88
C HIS A 5 -20.30 -4.56 -14.79
N GLY A 6 -20.52 -4.24 -13.54
CA GLY A 6 -19.99 -5.04 -12.43
C GLY A 6 -18.48 -4.88 -12.23
N ILE A 7 -17.92 -3.77 -12.68
CA ILE A 7 -16.49 -3.50 -12.57
C ILE A 7 -16.26 -2.44 -11.49
N ASP A 8 -15.43 -2.75 -10.51
CA ASP A 8 -15.07 -1.84 -9.44
C ASP A 8 -13.97 -0.89 -9.89
N LEU A 9 -14.07 0.36 -9.46
CA LEU A 9 -13.01 1.33 -9.68
C LEU A 9 -12.11 1.38 -8.45
N ILE A 10 -10.87 0.97 -8.61
CA ILE A 10 -9.88 1.00 -7.53
C ILE A 10 -9.17 2.34 -7.55
N ALA A 11 -9.29 3.11 -6.49
CA ALA A 11 -8.63 4.41 -6.39
C ALA A 11 -7.13 4.24 -6.16
N LEU A 12 -6.36 5.09 -6.81
CA LEU A 12 -4.92 5.15 -6.64
C LEU A 12 -4.59 6.50 -6.00
N VAL A 13 -4.03 6.48 -4.80
CA VAL A 13 -3.70 7.69 -4.05
C VAL A 13 -2.24 7.68 -3.61
N GLY A 14 -1.65 8.86 -3.46
CA GLY A 14 -0.27 9.02 -3.05
C GLY A 14 -0.07 10.28 -2.23
N GLN A 15 1.18 10.60 -1.92
CA GLN A 15 1.50 11.76 -1.09
C GLN A 15 1.06 13.08 -1.71
N ASN A 16 0.94 13.14 -3.03
CA ASN A 16 0.50 14.34 -3.74
C ASN A 16 -1.01 14.42 -3.91
N THR A 17 -1.75 13.43 -3.44
CA THR A 17 -3.21 13.41 -3.52
C THR A 17 -3.77 14.16 -2.31
N SER A 18 -4.49 15.26 -2.55
CA SER A 18 -5.10 16.06 -1.47
C SER A 18 -6.24 15.30 -0.79
N GLU A 19 -6.57 15.68 0.43
CA GLU A 19 -7.74 15.11 1.13
C GLU A 19 -9.03 15.32 0.33
N GLU A 20 -9.18 16.51 -0.24
CA GLU A 20 -10.34 16.83 -1.06
C GLU A 20 -10.48 15.86 -2.23
N ARG A 21 -9.38 15.61 -2.92
CA ARG A 21 -9.36 14.67 -4.04
C ARG A 21 -9.63 13.24 -3.58
N MET A 22 -9.10 12.87 -2.43
CA MET A 22 -9.38 11.55 -1.85
C MET A 22 -10.88 11.37 -1.56
N ARG A 23 -11.55 12.41 -1.09
CA ARG A 23 -13.00 12.36 -0.85
C ARG A 23 -13.78 12.19 -2.15
N GLU A 24 -13.33 12.86 -3.21
CA GLU A 24 -13.93 12.69 -4.53
C GLU A 24 -13.80 11.26 -5.02
N TYR A 25 -12.62 10.67 -4.83
CA TYR A 25 -12.38 9.28 -5.20
C TYR A 25 -13.20 8.32 -4.33
N ALA A 26 -13.34 8.64 -3.05
CA ALA A 26 -14.11 7.80 -2.14
C ALA A 26 -15.57 7.64 -2.56
N ALA A 27 -16.12 8.67 -3.19
CA ALA A 27 -17.51 8.65 -3.66
C ALA A 27 -17.76 7.67 -4.79
N VAL A 28 -16.71 7.32 -5.56
CA VAL A 28 -16.84 6.47 -6.75
C VAL A 28 -16.02 5.19 -6.70
N SER A 29 -15.24 5.00 -5.64
CA SER A 29 -14.36 3.83 -5.52
C SER A 29 -15.05 2.68 -4.81
N GLU A 30 -14.70 1.47 -5.21
CA GLU A 30 -15.19 0.25 -4.58
C GLU A 30 -14.03 -0.75 -4.47
N GLY A 31 -14.19 -1.76 -3.63
CA GLY A 31 -13.17 -2.79 -3.46
C GLY A 31 -12.12 -2.41 -2.44
N TYR A 32 -11.06 -1.76 -2.88
CA TYR A 32 -9.98 -1.29 -2.00
C TYR A 32 -9.34 -0.04 -2.58
N VAL A 33 -8.46 0.58 -1.80
CA VAL A 33 -7.70 1.76 -2.22
C VAL A 33 -6.23 1.36 -2.30
N TYR A 34 -5.60 1.66 -3.42
CA TYR A 34 -4.17 1.41 -3.62
C TYR A 34 -3.40 2.66 -3.22
N VAL A 35 -2.66 2.57 -2.13
CA VAL A 35 -1.82 3.68 -1.66
C VAL A 35 -0.42 3.50 -2.23
N VAL A 36 -0.02 4.43 -3.08
CA VAL A 36 1.30 4.41 -3.71
C VAL A 36 2.25 5.30 -2.93
N SER A 37 3.34 4.74 -2.49
CA SER A 37 4.41 5.51 -1.91
C SER A 37 5.53 5.63 -2.94
N VAL A 38 5.61 6.77 -3.59
CA VAL A 38 6.61 7.01 -4.63
C VAL A 38 7.83 7.67 -3.98
N LEU A 39 8.51 6.94 -3.15
CA LEU A 39 9.74 7.46 -2.60
C LEU A 39 10.87 6.68 -3.22
N GLY A 40 11.42 7.24 -4.27
CA GLY A 40 12.52 6.64 -5.00
C GLY A 40 13.81 6.53 -4.20
N THR A 41 13.73 6.55 -2.90
CA THR A 41 14.91 6.38 -2.08
C THR A 41 15.04 4.95 -1.64
N THR A 42 15.84 4.27 -2.36
CA THR A 42 16.31 2.95 -2.02
C THR A 42 17.40 3.04 -0.96
N GLY A 43 17.15 3.76 0.10
CA GLY A 43 18.10 3.79 1.20
C GLY A 43 17.88 2.61 2.12
N ALA A 44 18.90 2.15 2.79
CA ALA A 44 18.80 1.15 3.82
C ALA A 44 18.13 1.73 5.06
N ARG A 45 16.93 2.26 4.90
CA ARG A 45 16.17 2.83 6.00
C ARG A 45 15.36 1.76 6.69
N THR A 46 15.51 1.70 7.98
CA THR A 46 14.63 0.92 8.83
C THR A 46 13.37 1.74 9.03
N GLY A 47 12.25 1.29 8.47
CA GLY A 47 10.97 1.96 8.60
C GLY A 47 10.58 2.75 7.36
N LEU A 48 9.35 3.22 7.35
CA LEU A 48 8.80 4.01 6.26
C LEU A 48 8.98 5.51 6.55
N PRO A 49 9.16 6.32 5.50
CA PRO A 49 9.25 7.77 5.67
C PRO A 49 7.96 8.35 6.26
N PRO A 50 8.05 9.47 7.00
CA PRO A 50 6.87 10.12 7.58
C PRO A 50 5.78 10.46 6.58
N GLN A 51 6.13 10.72 5.33
CA GLN A 51 5.17 11.04 4.27
C GLN A 51 4.23 9.88 4.00
N VAL A 52 4.71 8.64 4.15
CA VAL A 52 3.87 7.45 3.96
C VAL A 52 2.83 7.36 5.06
N GLU A 53 3.24 7.58 6.30
CA GLU A 53 2.32 7.56 7.43
C GLU A 53 1.24 8.64 7.27
N GLU A 54 1.63 9.83 6.87
CA GLU A 54 0.69 10.92 6.63
C GLU A 54 -0.30 10.56 5.52
N THR A 55 0.17 9.98 4.43
CA THR A 55 -0.69 9.56 3.33
C THR A 55 -1.69 8.51 3.79
N LEU A 56 -1.23 7.53 4.57
CA LEU A 56 -2.12 6.51 5.13
C LEU A 56 -3.16 7.12 6.05
N ARG A 57 -2.76 8.08 6.86
CA ARG A 57 -3.67 8.76 7.79
C ARG A 57 -4.76 9.50 7.04
N ARG A 58 -4.40 10.23 5.98
CA ARG A 58 -5.36 10.94 5.13
C ARG A 58 -6.30 9.97 4.42
N ALA A 59 -5.76 8.87 3.91
CA ALA A 59 -6.56 7.86 3.24
C ALA A 59 -7.56 7.20 4.20
N ARG A 60 -7.14 6.91 5.43
CA ARG A 60 -8.04 6.34 6.43
C ARG A 60 -9.21 7.26 6.74
N LYS A 61 -8.97 8.56 6.76
CA LYS A 61 -10.04 9.54 6.99
C LYS A 61 -11.01 9.61 5.83
N ALA A 62 -10.50 9.55 4.61
CA ALA A 62 -11.30 9.75 3.41
C ALA A 62 -12.06 8.50 2.95
N PHE A 63 -11.50 7.31 3.21
CA PHE A 63 -12.04 6.06 2.70
C PHE A 63 -12.46 5.13 3.82
N ASN A 64 -13.59 4.42 3.61
CA ASN A 64 -14.02 3.33 4.49
C ASN A 64 -13.59 1.97 3.93
N LEU A 65 -12.88 1.97 2.81
CA LEU A 65 -12.41 0.77 2.14
C LEU A 65 -11.07 0.30 2.70
N PRO A 66 -10.72 -0.98 2.52
CA PRO A 66 -9.39 -1.45 2.87
C PRO A 66 -8.32 -0.71 2.10
N LEU A 67 -7.16 -0.52 2.73
CA LEU A 67 -6.01 0.14 2.12
C LEU A 67 -4.93 -0.88 1.80
N ALA A 68 -4.47 -0.89 0.55
CA ALA A 68 -3.35 -1.71 0.11
C ALA A 68 -2.16 -0.78 -0.15
N LEU A 69 -1.06 -1.01 0.53
CA LEU A 69 0.15 -0.20 0.38
C LEU A 69 1.09 -0.85 -0.63
N GLY A 70 1.36 -0.13 -1.70
CA GLY A 70 2.31 -0.55 -2.72
C GLY A 70 3.50 0.38 -2.74
N PHE A 71 4.66 -0.16 -2.41
CA PHE A 71 5.91 0.57 -2.40
C PHE A 71 7.02 -0.43 -2.09
N GLY A 72 8.22 -0.22 -2.59
CA GLY A 72 9.38 -1.07 -2.38
C GLY A 72 9.58 -1.64 -0.98
N LEU A 73 8.55 -2.27 -0.45
CA LEU A 73 8.60 -2.96 0.83
C LEU A 73 9.55 -4.14 0.71
N GLN A 74 10.50 -4.22 1.65
CA GLN A 74 11.53 -5.25 1.62
C GLN A 74 11.36 -6.26 2.75
N HIS A 75 10.72 -5.86 3.84
CA HIS A 75 10.60 -6.70 5.03
C HIS A 75 9.35 -6.35 5.84
N PRO A 76 8.72 -7.36 6.51
CA PRO A 76 7.53 -7.12 7.34
C PRO A 76 7.72 -6.10 8.45
N ASP A 77 8.94 -5.94 8.95
CA ASP A 77 9.23 -4.96 10.02
C ASP A 77 8.89 -3.54 9.60
N GLN A 78 8.93 -3.23 8.31
CA GLN A 78 8.54 -1.92 7.80
C GLN A 78 7.06 -1.65 8.05
N LEU A 79 6.22 -2.66 7.92
CA LEU A 79 4.78 -2.54 8.23
C LEU A 79 4.54 -2.48 9.73
N ALA A 80 5.28 -3.27 10.48
CA ALA A 80 5.15 -3.29 11.94
C ALA A 80 5.50 -1.93 12.58
N ALA A 81 6.35 -1.15 11.92
CA ALA A 81 6.72 0.18 12.39
C ALA A 81 5.58 1.21 12.21
N ILE A 82 4.57 0.92 11.41
CA ILE A 82 3.43 1.81 11.20
C ILE A 82 2.46 1.68 12.39
N PRO A 83 2.00 2.82 12.96
CA PRO A 83 0.99 2.75 14.02
C PRO A 83 -0.23 1.91 13.63
N ALA A 84 -0.73 1.12 14.56
CA ALA A 84 -1.80 0.15 14.28
C ALA A 84 -3.07 0.78 13.71
N ASP A 85 -3.39 2.01 14.14
CA ASP A 85 -4.60 2.71 13.71
C ASP A 85 -4.58 3.13 12.23
N ILE A 86 -3.39 3.27 11.64
CA ILE A 86 -3.25 3.68 10.24
C ILE A 86 -2.56 2.61 9.39
N ARG A 87 -2.25 1.45 9.97
CA ARG A 87 -1.58 0.37 9.25
C ARG A 87 -2.44 -0.11 8.08
N PRO A 88 -1.85 -0.32 6.89
CA PRO A 88 -2.63 -0.81 5.76
C PRO A 88 -3.17 -2.22 6.00
N ASP A 89 -4.24 -2.56 5.32
CA ASP A 89 -4.87 -3.88 5.40
C ASP A 89 -4.17 -4.91 4.54
N ALA A 90 -3.44 -4.43 3.52
CA ALA A 90 -2.71 -5.30 2.61
C ALA A 90 -1.42 -4.63 2.15
N ALA A 91 -0.47 -5.43 1.73
CA ALA A 91 0.79 -4.95 1.17
C ALA A 91 0.98 -5.57 -0.21
N VAL A 92 1.49 -4.76 -1.14
CA VAL A 92 1.72 -5.18 -2.51
C VAL A 92 3.23 -5.25 -2.77
N PHE A 93 3.69 -6.36 -3.29
CA PHE A 93 5.11 -6.61 -3.54
C PHE A 93 5.37 -6.85 -5.01
N GLY A 94 6.48 -6.32 -5.48
CA GLY A 94 6.97 -6.59 -6.81
C GLY A 94 8.45 -6.92 -6.74
N SER A 95 9.29 -5.87 -6.65
CA SER A 95 10.75 -6.03 -6.69
C SER A 95 11.30 -6.88 -5.55
N ALA A 96 10.73 -6.81 -4.36
CA ALA A 96 11.20 -7.62 -3.23
C ALA A 96 11.03 -9.11 -3.51
N LEU A 97 9.89 -9.49 -4.08
CA LEU A 97 9.63 -10.87 -4.46
C LEU A 97 10.56 -11.32 -5.58
N LEU A 98 10.75 -10.48 -6.60
CA LEU A 98 11.65 -10.80 -7.71
C LEU A 98 13.08 -11.03 -7.23
N LYS A 99 13.58 -10.17 -6.35
CA LYS A 99 14.92 -10.33 -5.78
C LYS A 99 15.05 -11.64 -4.99
N HIS A 100 14.01 -12.00 -4.27
CA HIS A 100 13.98 -13.23 -3.49
C HIS A 100 14.06 -14.44 -4.41
N LEU A 101 13.30 -14.44 -5.49
CA LEU A 101 13.29 -15.53 -6.47
C LEU A 101 14.63 -15.61 -7.23
N ASP A 102 15.25 -14.48 -7.55
CA ASP A 102 16.54 -14.43 -8.22
C ASP A 102 17.67 -15.06 -7.40
N LYS A 103 17.53 -15.09 -6.10
CA LYS A 103 18.50 -15.71 -5.21
C LYS A 103 18.30 -17.23 -5.10
N GLY A 104 17.39 -17.79 -5.89
CA GLY A 104 17.10 -19.21 -5.87
C GLY A 104 16.11 -19.65 -4.79
N ASN A 105 15.47 -18.70 -4.11
CA ASN A 105 14.47 -19.00 -3.10
C ASN A 105 13.09 -19.22 -3.74
N THR A 106 12.17 -19.79 -2.99
CA THR A 106 10.83 -20.08 -3.48
C THR A 106 9.83 -18.98 -3.06
N ALA A 107 8.74 -18.86 -3.81
CA ALA A 107 7.65 -17.97 -3.45
C ALA A 107 7.06 -18.35 -2.10
N LYS A 108 6.99 -19.63 -1.79
CA LYS A 108 6.50 -20.11 -0.50
C LYS A 108 7.34 -19.56 0.66
N ALA A 109 8.66 -19.60 0.54
CA ALA A 109 9.56 -19.08 1.57
C ALA A 109 9.36 -17.58 1.77
N PHE A 110 9.11 -16.83 0.70
CA PHE A 110 8.80 -15.41 0.78
C PHE A 110 7.51 -15.17 1.58
N LEU A 111 6.45 -15.91 1.25
CA LEU A 111 5.18 -15.78 1.96
C LEU A 111 5.29 -16.12 3.43
N GLU A 112 6.08 -17.11 3.78
CA GLU A 112 6.28 -17.50 5.17
C GLU A 112 6.85 -16.37 6.02
N VAL A 113 7.75 -15.57 5.45
CA VAL A 113 8.31 -14.40 6.14
C VAL A 113 7.24 -13.34 6.39
N TRP A 114 6.36 -13.11 5.41
CA TRP A 114 5.37 -12.04 5.46
C TRP A 114 4.07 -12.40 6.18
N THR A 115 3.81 -13.66 6.38
CA THR A 115 2.58 -14.14 7.04
C THR A 115 2.77 -14.57 8.50
N ARG A 116 3.94 -14.32 9.06
CA ARG A 116 4.22 -14.62 10.46
C ARG A 116 3.50 -13.69 11.42
#